data_f0d4f3f6e32cfdf9721d10957c5038cd
#
_entry.id   f0d4f3f6e32cfdf9721d10957c5038cd
#
_cell.length_a   1.000
_cell.length_b   1.000
_cell.length_c   1.000
_cell.angle_alpha   90.00
_cell.angle_beta   90.00
_cell.angle_gamma   90.00
#
_symmetry.space_group_name_H-M   'P 1'
#
loop_
_entity.id
_entity.type
_entity.pdbx_description
1 polymer ?
#
loop_
_entity_poly.entity_id
_entity_poly.type
_entity_poly.pdbx_seq_one_letter_code
_entity_poly.pdbx_strand_id
1 'polypeptide(L)'
;MKTDILIIGGGLAGLSLAWQLQQRGLDYQLIEARARLGGRINAHTLYFGQAAVSFDTGPSWFWPGQARIASLIHELGLKSFEQYDMGDVMFEDESGGVQRGYGYASMQGSLRLKGGLYKLISGLEAYLPSDRYALNCHAKSIEQLGDEITTLTTNKTGAVESITSKTVVLALPPRVVAEELNFKPSLSDEIVASMNNIPTWMAGHAKVVAIYDEAFWRNDGLSGDVTSRRGPLVEVHDASPESHLSQTCGPYALFGFVGVPVATRAANRQMLIDASIDQLVRLFGEKAKKPLDIVLQDWALEPETATPLDCTPLAHHPDYGLPTPLKNIWGGKIILSSTEVAPKFGGYLEGALEASVTTLKQLTDAKKS
;
A
#
# COMPACT_ATOMS: atom_id res chain seq x y z
N MET A 1 23.38 0.08 -18.03
CA MET A 1 23.86 -0.17 -16.64
C MET A 1 23.96 -1.66 -16.40
N LYS A 2 24.85 -2.13 -15.50
CA LYS A 2 24.97 -3.57 -15.15
C LYS A 2 24.98 -3.74 -13.63
N THR A 3 24.27 -4.77 -13.13
CA THR A 3 24.19 -5.13 -11.71
C THR A 3 24.02 -6.65 -11.55
N ASP A 4 24.25 -7.21 -10.36
CA ASP A 4 23.94 -8.63 -10.10
C ASP A 4 22.44 -8.87 -9.98
N ILE A 5 21.73 -8.00 -9.24
CA ILE A 5 20.32 -8.14 -8.90
C ILE A 5 19.58 -6.87 -9.28
N LEU A 6 18.58 -6.98 -10.15
CA LEU A 6 17.66 -5.88 -10.45
C LEU A 6 16.36 -6.10 -9.68
N ILE A 7 15.96 -5.13 -8.85
CA ILE A 7 14.68 -5.11 -8.14
C ILE A 7 13.75 -4.17 -8.90
N ILE A 8 12.61 -4.67 -9.35
CA ILE A 8 11.57 -3.87 -10.01
C ILE A 8 10.42 -3.68 -9.02
N GLY A 9 10.20 -2.41 -8.61
CA GLY A 9 9.18 -2.00 -7.65
C GLY A 9 9.76 -1.51 -6.32
N GLY A 10 9.56 -0.22 -6.03
CA GLY A 10 10.00 0.48 -4.83
C GLY A 10 8.97 0.51 -3.69
N GLY A 11 8.07 -0.49 -3.62
CA GLY A 11 7.19 -0.70 -2.47
C GLY A 11 7.92 -1.27 -1.26
N LEU A 12 7.19 -1.54 -0.16
CA LEU A 12 7.78 -2.05 1.08
C LEU A 12 8.60 -3.34 0.87
N ALA A 13 8.13 -4.27 0.03
CA ALA A 13 8.84 -5.52 -0.26
C ALA A 13 10.19 -5.26 -0.95
N GLY A 14 10.19 -4.48 -2.06
CA GLY A 14 11.40 -4.17 -2.80
C GLY A 14 12.40 -3.33 -2.00
N LEU A 15 11.92 -2.32 -1.25
CA LEU A 15 12.77 -1.50 -0.37
C LEU A 15 13.38 -2.30 0.77
N SER A 16 12.61 -3.16 1.41
CA SER A 16 13.11 -4.04 2.47
C SER A 16 14.17 -5.01 1.93
N LEU A 17 13.97 -5.56 0.74
CA LEU A 17 14.98 -6.40 0.09
C LEU A 17 16.25 -5.60 -0.25
N ALA A 18 16.11 -4.41 -0.87
CA ALA A 18 17.23 -3.53 -1.19
C ALA A 18 18.08 -3.19 0.04
N TRP A 19 17.41 -2.82 1.14
CA TRP A 19 18.06 -2.56 2.42
C TRP A 19 18.82 -3.78 2.95
N GLN A 20 18.22 -4.97 2.92
CA GLN A 20 18.87 -6.21 3.35
C GLN A 20 20.07 -6.61 2.47
N LEU A 21 20.00 -6.34 1.16
CA LEU A 21 21.11 -6.55 0.23
C LEU A 21 22.25 -5.55 0.49
N GLN A 22 21.91 -4.27 0.72
CA GLN A 22 22.86 -3.22 1.08
C GLN A 22 23.65 -3.58 2.34
N GLN A 23 22.96 -4.04 3.38
CA GLN A 23 23.61 -4.46 4.63
C GLN A 23 24.59 -5.62 4.45
N ARG A 24 24.42 -6.44 3.41
CA ARG A 24 25.29 -7.59 3.10
C ARG A 24 26.35 -7.29 2.05
N GLY A 25 26.42 -6.04 1.56
CA GLY A 25 27.37 -5.65 0.50
C GLY A 25 27.11 -6.38 -0.81
N LEU A 26 25.88 -6.84 -1.07
CA LEU A 26 25.50 -7.47 -2.33
C LEU A 26 25.15 -6.41 -3.37
N ASP A 27 25.57 -6.64 -4.63
CA ASP A 27 25.31 -5.69 -5.70
C ASP A 27 23.86 -5.79 -6.18
N TYR A 28 23.17 -4.64 -6.22
CA TYR A 28 21.79 -4.52 -6.66
C TYR A 28 21.49 -3.15 -7.25
N GLN A 29 20.43 -3.07 -8.01
CA GLN A 29 19.78 -1.84 -8.41
C GLN A 29 18.27 -1.98 -8.22
N LEU A 30 17.61 -0.94 -7.69
CA LEU A 30 16.16 -0.86 -7.57
C LEU A 30 15.61 0.17 -8.55
N ILE A 31 14.52 -0.16 -9.25
CA ILE A 31 13.79 0.78 -10.09
C ILE A 31 12.32 0.87 -9.66
N GLU A 32 11.77 2.09 -9.73
CA GLU A 32 10.38 2.41 -9.41
C GLU A 32 9.77 3.25 -10.54
N ALA A 33 8.60 2.86 -10.99
CA ALA A 33 7.89 3.53 -12.08
C ALA A 33 7.39 4.93 -11.67
N ARG A 34 6.94 5.08 -10.42
CA ARG A 34 6.47 6.35 -9.87
C ARG A 34 7.61 7.31 -9.56
N ALA A 35 7.27 8.58 -9.37
CA ALA A 35 8.16 9.63 -8.88
C ALA A 35 8.43 9.53 -7.35
N ARG A 36 7.95 8.48 -6.69
CA ARG A 36 8.07 8.23 -5.25
C ARG A 36 8.23 6.75 -4.95
N LEU A 37 8.90 6.45 -3.87
CA LEU A 37 8.92 5.12 -3.26
C LEU A 37 7.63 4.85 -2.46
N GLY A 38 7.45 3.63 -1.99
CA GLY A 38 6.40 3.22 -1.07
C GLY A 38 5.28 2.39 -1.70
N GLY A 39 5.09 2.46 -3.02
CA GLY A 39 4.01 1.72 -3.68
C GLY A 39 2.64 2.06 -3.09
N ARG A 40 1.96 1.05 -2.51
CA ARG A 40 0.66 1.20 -1.82
C ARG A 40 0.74 1.94 -0.49
N ILE A 41 1.89 2.03 0.16
CA ILE A 41 2.09 2.93 1.30
C ILE A 41 2.24 4.34 0.76
N ASN A 42 1.22 5.16 1.01
CA ASN A 42 1.15 6.53 0.54
C ASN A 42 0.50 7.40 1.62
N ALA A 43 0.84 8.67 1.64
CA ALA A 43 0.31 9.62 2.60
C ALA A 43 0.04 10.97 1.93
N HIS A 44 -0.98 11.63 2.43
CA HIS A 44 -1.22 13.06 2.17
C HIS A 44 -0.62 13.88 3.32
N THR A 45 0.09 14.95 3.00
CA THR A 45 0.73 15.82 3.99
C THR A 45 0.04 17.18 3.98
N LEU A 46 -0.48 17.58 5.14
CA LEU A 46 -1.02 18.91 5.39
C LEU A 46 -0.05 19.71 6.25
N TYR A 47 0.18 20.96 5.88
CA TYR A 47 0.89 21.91 6.74
C TYR A 47 -0.08 22.62 7.67
N PHE A 48 0.05 22.35 8.98
CA PHE A 48 -0.76 22.98 10.01
C PHE A 48 0.14 23.85 10.90
N GLY A 49 0.05 25.16 10.71
CA GLY A 49 1.07 26.08 11.21
C GLY A 49 2.44 25.80 10.58
N GLN A 50 3.45 25.52 11.39
CA GLN A 50 4.79 25.13 10.92
C GLN A 50 5.01 23.60 10.86
N ALA A 51 4.04 22.81 11.31
CA ALA A 51 4.16 21.37 11.37
C ALA A 51 3.63 20.71 10.08
N ALA A 52 4.40 19.79 9.50
CA ALA A 52 3.95 18.90 8.45
C ALA A 52 3.33 17.65 9.09
N VAL A 53 2.04 17.43 8.88
CA VAL A 53 1.29 16.29 9.41
C VAL A 53 0.84 15.39 8.28
N SER A 54 1.13 14.11 8.41
CA SER A 54 0.84 13.10 7.37
C SER A 54 -0.34 12.22 7.75
N PHE A 55 -1.19 11.94 6.75
CA PHE A 55 -2.37 11.08 6.85
C PHE A 55 -2.25 9.95 5.83
N ASP A 56 -2.37 8.70 6.30
CA ASP A 56 -2.25 7.52 5.44
C ASP A 56 -3.42 7.43 4.45
N THR A 57 -3.12 7.49 3.16
CA THR A 57 -4.09 7.29 2.07
C THR A 57 -4.08 5.86 1.53
N GLY A 58 -3.09 5.06 1.92
CA GLY A 58 -3.00 3.61 1.71
C GLY A 58 -3.37 2.83 2.98
N PRO A 59 -2.60 1.75 3.32
CA PRO A 59 -2.77 1.03 4.57
C PRO A 59 -2.57 1.97 5.76
N SER A 60 -3.26 1.68 6.87
CA SER A 60 -3.18 2.49 8.10
C SER A 60 -2.82 1.66 9.32
N TRP A 61 -3.01 0.34 9.25
CA TRP A 61 -2.97 -0.54 10.41
C TRP A 61 -2.01 -1.72 10.24
N PHE A 62 -1.53 -2.19 11.37
CA PHE A 62 -0.91 -3.49 11.56
C PHE A 62 -1.34 -4.04 12.93
N TRP A 63 -1.08 -5.33 13.21
CA TRP A 63 -1.62 -5.99 14.39
C TRP A 63 -0.52 -6.54 15.29
N PRO A 64 -0.78 -6.65 16.61
CA PRO A 64 0.04 -7.46 17.50
C PRO A 64 0.25 -8.87 16.93
N GLY A 65 1.47 -9.41 17.05
CA GLY A 65 1.84 -10.70 16.48
C GLY A 65 2.43 -10.64 15.06
N GLN A 66 2.39 -9.51 14.38
CA GLN A 66 3.12 -9.27 13.13
C GLN A 66 4.58 -8.89 13.44
N ALA A 67 5.43 -9.91 13.60
CA ALA A 67 6.77 -9.75 14.20
C ALA A 67 7.74 -8.96 13.31
N ARG A 68 7.67 -9.09 11.99
CA ARG A 68 8.59 -8.41 11.07
C ARG A 68 8.34 -6.92 11.01
N ILE A 69 7.07 -6.51 10.97
CA ILE A 69 6.73 -5.09 10.98
C ILE A 69 7.11 -4.46 12.33
N ALA A 70 6.90 -5.16 13.43
CA ALA A 70 7.33 -4.70 14.76
C ALA A 70 8.85 -4.56 14.85
N SER A 71 9.63 -5.53 14.34
CA SER A 71 11.10 -5.43 14.24
C SER A 71 11.54 -4.24 13.41
N LEU A 72 10.95 -4.05 12.22
CA LEU A 72 11.31 -2.95 11.34
C LEU A 72 11.04 -1.57 11.99
N ILE A 73 9.90 -1.42 12.67
CA ILE A 73 9.55 -0.21 13.42
C ILE A 73 10.62 0.07 14.49
N HIS A 74 11.01 -0.96 15.25
CA HIS A 74 12.06 -0.85 16.28
C HIS A 74 13.42 -0.49 15.67
N GLU A 75 13.85 -1.17 14.60
CA GLU A 75 15.14 -0.95 13.92
C GLU A 75 15.25 0.46 13.33
N LEU A 76 14.14 1.02 12.85
CA LEU A 76 14.07 2.39 12.33
C LEU A 76 13.87 3.44 13.45
N GLY A 77 13.80 3.04 14.73
CA GLY A 77 13.57 3.95 15.86
C GLY A 77 12.20 4.64 15.85
N LEU A 78 11.23 4.04 15.17
CA LEU A 78 9.87 4.57 15.04
C LEU A 78 8.99 4.15 16.22
N LYS A 79 7.83 4.79 16.38
CA LYS A 79 6.90 4.52 17.48
C LYS A 79 5.51 4.21 16.94
N SER A 80 4.89 3.18 17.50
CA SER A 80 3.49 2.85 17.26
C SER A 80 2.57 3.37 18.36
N PHE A 81 1.29 3.42 18.06
CA PHE A 81 0.21 3.72 19.00
C PHE A 81 -1.04 2.89 18.63
N GLU A 82 -1.93 2.69 19.58
CA GLU A 82 -3.19 1.96 19.34
C GLU A 82 -4.19 2.81 18.57
N GLN A 83 -4.95 2.18 17.69
CA GLN A 83 -6.08 2.82 17.01
C GLN A 83 -7.02 3.41 18.07
N TYR A 84 -7.46 4.66 17.85
CA TYR A 84 -8.47 5.26 18.72
C TYR A 84 -9.81 4.55 18.53
N ASP A 85 -10.37 4.04 19.62
CA ASP A 85 -11.61 3.24 19.68
C ASP A 85 -12.53 3.63 20.86
N MET A 86 -12.20 4.74 21.53
CA MET A 86 -12.95 5.20 22.69
C MET A 86 -14.26 5.89 22.30
N GLY A 87 -15.34 5.56 22.98
CA GLY A 87 -16.68 6.13 22.75
C GLY A 87 -17.58 5.22 21.93
N ASP A 88 -18.77 5.74 21.60
CA ASP A 88 -19.79 5.00 20.88
C ASP A 88 -19.39 4.80 19.41
N VAL A 89 -19.62 3.61 18.88
CA VAL A 89 -19.68 3.33 17.45
C VAL A 89 -21.03 3.70 16.86
N MET A 90 -21.11 3.90 15.56
CA MET A 90 -22.36 4.22 14.88
C MET A 90 -22.67 3.22 13.76
N PHE A 91 -23.96 2.98 13.57
CA PHE A 91 -24.50 2.23 12.45
C PHE A 91 -25.52 3.09 11.70
N GLU A 92 -25.37 3.26 10.39
CA GLU A 92 -26.33 3.92 9.50
C GLU A 92 -27.02 2.89 8.62
N ASP A 93 -28.34 2.80 8.70
CA ASP A 93 -29.14 1.92 7.87
C ASP A 93 -29.38 2.50 6.46
N GLU A 94 -30.03 1.73 5.59
CA GLU A 94 -30.33 2.13 4.20
C GLU A 94 -31.25 3.36 4.10
N SER A 95 -32.11 3.59 5.11
CA SER A 95 -33.01 4.74 5.18
C SER A 95 -32.32 6.01 5.69
N GLY A 96 -31.14 5.88 6.27
CA GLY A 96 -30.37 6.96 6.90
C GLY A 96 -30.66 7.10 8.39
N GLY A 97 -31.29 6.11 9.02
CA GLY A 97 -31.41 6.04 10.46
C GLY A 97 -30.05 5.73 11.09
N VAL A 98 -29.60 6.61 12.01
CA VAL A 98 -28.30 6.46 12.70
C VAL A 98 -28.54 5.95 14.12
N GLN A 99 -27.89 4.84 14.48
CA GLN A 99 -27.91 4.25 15.81
C GLN A 99 -26.51 4.39 16.45
N ARG A 100 -26.47 4.83 17.71
CA ARG A 100 -25.22 4.95 18.50
C ARG A 100 -25.10 3.78 19.48
N GLY A 101 -23.85 3.39 19.78
CA GLY A 101 -23.56 2.29 20.71
C GLY A 101 -23.94 0.91 20.19
N TYR A 102 -24.25 0.79 18.90
CA TYR A 102 -24.58 -0.49 18.28
C TYR A 102 -23.36 -1.08 17.57
N GLY A 103 -22.84 -2.17 18.09
CA GLY A 103 -21.68 -2.86 17.54
C GLY A 103 -20.41 -2.64 18.37
N TYR A 104 -19.28 -2.82 17.72
CA TYR A 104 -17.93 -2.62 18.29
C TYR A 104 -17.04 -1.98 17.23
N ALA A 105 -15.97 -1.31 17.67
CA ALA A 105 -14.99 -0.71 16.76
C ALA A 105 -14.27 -1.81 15.97
N SER A 106 -14.39 -1.79 14.65
CA SER A 106 -13.94 -2.89 13.78
C SER A 106 -12.41 -3.06 13.78
N MET A 107 -11.66 -1.97 14.04
CA MET A 107 -10.19 -1.97 14.10
C MET A 107 -9.65 -1.93 15.54
N GLN A 108 -10.44 -2.29 16.54
CA GLN A 108 -10.01 -2.34 17.93
C GLN A 108 -8.81 -3.27 18.11
N GLY A 109 -7.81 -2.80 18.85
CA GLY A 109 -6.56 -3.52 19.08
C GLY A 109 -5.56 -3.49 17.94
N SER A 110 -5.87 -2.86 16.82
CA SER A 110 -4.88 -2.59 15.77
C SER A 110 -3.93 -1.46 16.18
N LEU A 111 -2.76 -1.45 15.54
CA LEU A 111 -1.71 -0.47 15.77
C LEU A 111 -1.53 0.43 14.55
N ARG A 112 -1.18 1.68 14.82
CA ARG A 112 -0.80 2.68 13.82
C ARG A 112 0.61 3.21 14.09
N LEU A 113 1.22 3.85 13.11
CA LEU A 113 2.55 4.41 13.25
C LEU A 113 2.49 5.93 13.46
N LYS A 114 3.20 6.41 14.48
CA LYS A 114 3.32 7.87 14.72
C LYS A 114 3.98 8.55 13.51
N GLY A 115 3.27 9.53 12.95
CA GLY A 115 3.68 10.22 11.72
C GLY A 115 3.34 9.49 10.43
N GLY A 116 2.51 8.42 10.51
CA GLY A 116 2.00 7.65 9.37
C GLY A 116 2.96 6.55 8.88
N LEU A 117 2.41 5.59 8.15
CA LEU A 117 3.17 4.44 7.64
C LEU A 117 4.24 4.81 6.62
N TYR A 118 4.13 5.98 5.98
CA TYR A 118 5.17 6.46 5.06
C TYR A 118 6.53 6.65 5.75
N LYS A 119 6.57 6.76 7.09
CA LYS A 119 7.82 6.78 7.89
C LYS A 119 8.65 5.51 7.73
N LEU A 120 8.03 4.35 7.47
CA LEU A 120 8.74 3.12 7.14
C LEU A 120 9.52 3.28 5.82
N ILE A 121 8.89 3.89 4.84
CA ILE A 121 9.46 4.09 3.51
C ILE A 121 10.64 5.07 3.58
N SER A 122 10.43 6.25 4.17
CA SER A 122 11.50 7.24 4.33
C SER A 122 12.64 6.73 5.23
N GLY A 123 12.31 5.92 6.25
CA GLY A 123 13.32 5.27 7.09
C GLY A 123 14.19 4.28 6.30
N LEU A 124 13.59 3.43 5.48
CA LEU A 124 14.33 2.49 4.62
C LEU A 124 15.14 3.23 3.55
N GLU A 125 14.55 4.23 2.89
CA GLU A 125 15.19 5.06 1.88
C GLU A 125 16.49 5.71 2.40
N ALA A 126 16.47 6.21 3.64
CA ALA A 126 17.63 6.86 4.25
C ALA A 126 18.87 5.95 4.39
N TYR A 127 18.69 4.63 4.35
CA TYR A 127 19.79 3.66 4.36
C TYR A 127 20.30 3.29 2.97
N LEU A 128 19.62 3.70 1.89
CA LEU A 128 20.00 3.36 0.54
C LEU A 128 20.82 4.49 -0.10
N PRO A 129 22.00 4.19 -0.69
CA PRO A 129 22.71 5.16 -1.51
C PRO A 129 21.84 5.63 -2.68
N SER A 130 21.90 6.90 -3.02
CA SER A 130 21.05 7.52 -4.06
C SER A 130 21.30 6.96 -5.47
N ASP A 131 22.45 6.36 -5.72
CA ASP A 131 22.81 5.68 -6.97
C ASP A 131 22.28 4.23 -7.05
N ARG A 132 21.71 3.70 -5.94
CA ARG A 132 21.18 2.34 -5.87
C ARG A 132 19.69 2.24 -6.18
N TYR A 133 19.02 3.35 -6.43
CA TYR A 133 17.62 3.33 -6.90
C TYR A 133 17.33 4.44 -7.91
N ALA A 134 16.36 4.18 -8.78
CA ALA A 134 15.91 5.15 -9.78
C ALA A 134 14.38 5.25 -9.76
N LEU A 135 13.88 6.49 -9.62
CA LEU A 135 12.46 6.83 -9.73
C LEU A 135 12.10 7.22 -11.17
N ASN A 136 10.80 7.22 -11.50
CA ASN A 136 10.32 7.46 -12.87
C ASN A 136 10.99 6.54 -13.88
N CYS A 137 11.30 5.31 -13.48
CA CYS A 137 11.97 4.30 -14.28
C CYS A 137 11.04 3.09 -14.44
N HIS A 138 10.30 3.05 -15.53
CA HIS A 138 9.27 2.06 -15.80
C HIS A 138 9.83 0.89 -16.61
N ALA A 139 9.84 -0.32 -16.04
CA ALA A 139 10.21 -1.53 -16.76
C ALA A 139 9.16 -1.85 -17.84
N LYS A 140 9.59 -2.19 -19.07
CA LYS A 140 8.72 -2.49 -20.20
C LYS A 140 8.90 -3.92 -20.73
N SER A 141 10.14 -4.38 -20.79
CA SER A 141 10.44 -5.74 -21.22
C SER A 141 11.63 -6.33 -20.52
N ILE A 142 11.63 -7.64 -20.38
CA ILE A 142 12.66 -8.44 -19.77
C ILE A 142 13.05 -9.52 -20.78
N GLU A 143 14.33 -9.53 -21.19
CA GLU A 143 14.84 -10.47 -22.20
C GLU A 143 16.02 -11.26 -21.64
N GLN A 144 15.94 -12.60 -21.74
CA GLN A 144 17.05 -13.47 -21.35
C GLN A 144 18.01 -13.63 -22.52
N LEU A 145 19.26 -13.24 -22.29
CA LEU A 145 20.36 -13.35 -23.25
C LEU A 145 21.48 -14.23 -22.67
N GLY A 146 21.40 -15.53 -22.91
CA GLY A 146 22.30 -16.50 -22.28
C GLY A 146 22.14 -16.53 -20.76
N ASP A 147 23.21 -16.21 -20.03
CA ASP A 147 23.21 -16.18 -18.57
C ASP A 147 22.77 -14.83 -17.97
N GLU A 148 22.68 -13.81 -18.79
CA GLU A 148 22.26 -12.47 -18.36
C GLU A 148 20.82 -12.15 -18.78
N ILE A 149 20.25 -11.18 -18.09
CA ILE A 149 18.92 -10.65 -18.37
C ILE A 149 19.07 -9.17 -18.70
N THR A 150 18.48 -8.74 -19.79
CA THR A 150 18.37 -7.32 -20.14
C THR A 150 16.95 -6.85 -19.90
N THR A 151 16.78 -5.85 -19.05
CA THR A 151 15.51 -5.17 -18.81
C THR A 151 15.53 -3.82 -19.55
N LEU A 152 14.54 -3.60 -20.43
CA LEU A 152 14.33 -2.29 -21.05
C LEU A 152 13.40 -1.48 -20.15
N THR A 153 13.79 -0.23 -19.93
CA THR A 153 13.06 0.73 -19.11
C THR A 153 12.76 1.99 -19.89
N THR A 154 11.71 2.71 -19.49
CA THR A 154 11.43 4.06 -19.99
C THR A 154 11.40 5.03 -18.81
N ASN A 155 11.99 6.20 -18.97
CA ASN A 155 11.89 7.27 -17.99
C ASN A 155 10.70 8.19 -18.30
N LYS A 156 10.48 9.21 -17.46
CA LYS A 156 9.37 10.17 -17.61
C LYS A 156 9.37 10.95 -18.93
N THR A 157 10.50 11.02 -19.65
CA THR A 157 10.62 11.68 -20.96
C THR A 157 10.37 10.71 -22.12
N GLY A 158 10.15 9.43 -21.84
CA GLY A 158 10.01 8.36 -22.82
C GLY A 158 11.35 7.84 -23.35
N ALA A 159 12.49 8.31 -22.83
CA ALA A 159 13.79 7.76 -23.21
C ALA A 159 13.92 6.31 -22.73
N VAL A 160 14.40 5.44 -23.64
CA VAL A 160 14.59 4.02 -23.40
C VAL A 160 16.02 3.78 -22.94
N GLU A 161 16.14 3.05 -21.83
CA GLU A 161 17.42 2.62 -21.27
C GLU A 161 17.41 1.10 -21.06
N SER A 162 18.59 0.51 -20.90
CA SER A 162 18.73 -0.91 -20.63
C SER A 162 19.53 -1.17 -19.36
N ILE A 163 19.07 -2.14 -18.57
CA ILE A 163 19.76 -2.63 -17.38
C ILE A 163 20.02 -4.12 -17.56
N THR A 164 21.29 -4.51 -17.47
CA THR A 164 21.70 -5.92 -17.52
C THR A 164 21.91 -6.44 -16.12
N SER A 165 21.32 -7.61 -15.80
CA SER A 165 21.44 -8.25 -14.49
C SER A 165 21.56 -9.76 -14.61
N LYS A 166 21.96 -10.44 -13.52
CA LYS A 166 21.96 -11.91 -13.44
C LYS A 166 20.58 -12.44 -12.97
N THR A 167 19.93 -11.68 -12.12
CA THR A 167 18.62 -12.01 -11.54
C THR A 167 17.72 -10.77 -11.53
N VAL A 168 16.46 -10.94 -11.83
CA VAL A 168 15.41 -9.92 -11.70
C VAL A 168 14.44 -10.33 -10.62
N VAL A 169 14.22 -9.43 -9.66
CA VAL A 169 13.22 -9.58 -8.60
C VAL A 169 12.04 -8.67 -8.90
N LEU A 170 10.88 -9.27 -9.09
CA LEU A 170 9.62 -8.58 -9.36
C LEU A 170 8.89 -8.31 -8.04
N ALA A 171 9.11 -7.13 -7.44
CA ALA A 171 8.45 -6.67 -6.22
C ALA A 171 7.14 -5.91 -6.53
N LEU A 172 6.38 -6.41 -7.50
CA LEU A 172 5.15 -5.88 -8.07
C LEU A 172 3.99 -6.83 -7.81
N PRO A 173 2.73 -6.36 -7.82
CA PRO A 173 1.57 -7.25 -7.88
C PRO A 173 1.65 -8.17 -9.10
N PRO A 174 1.40 -9.50 -8.96
CA PRO A 174 1.54 -10.44 -10.08
C PRO A 174 0.68 -10.11 -11.30
N ARG A 175 -0.54 -9.58 -11.10
CA ARG A 175 -1.40 -9.10 -12.21
C ARG A 175 -0.76 -7.97 -13.00
N VAL A 176 -0.12 -7.02 -12.32
CA VAL A 176 0.60 -5.92 -12.98
C VAL A 176 1.80 -6.46 -13.78
N VAL A 177 2.50 -7.47 -13.27
CA VAL A 177 3.57 -8.15 -14.01
C VAL A 177 3.04 -8.76 -15.30
N ALA A 178 1.92 -9.48 -15.24
CA ALA A 178 1.33 -10.15 -16.40
C ALA A 178 0.78 -9.16 -17.45
N GLU A 179 0.28 -8.00 -17.01
CA GLU A 179 -0.34 -6.99 -17.88
C GLU A 179 0.72 -6.07 -18.53
N GLU A 180 1.73 -5.62 -17.78
CA GLU A 180 2.59 -4.52 -18.17
C GLU A 180 3.97 -4.96 -18.72
N LEU A 181 4.44 -6.19 -18.40
CA LEU A 181 5.79 -6.61 -18.75
C LEU A 181 5.82 -7.60 -19.92
N ASN A 182 6.62 -7.30 -20.92
CA ASN A 182 6.88 -8.19 -22.03
C ASN A 182 8.11 -9.07 -21.73
N PHE A 183 8.00 -10.39 -21.89
CA PHE A 183 9.07 -11.35 -21.63
C PHE A 183 9.59 -11.98 -22.93
N LYS A 184 10.90 -12.14 -23.06
CA LYS A 184 11.56 -12.89 -24.13
C LYS A 184 12.63 -13.83 -23.54
N PRO A 185 12.45 -15.17 -23.69
CA PRO A 185 11.34 -15.84 -24.31
C PRO A 185 10.04 -15.58 -23.56
N SER A 186 8.89 -15.67 -24.24
CA SER A 186 7.56 -15.51 -23.65
C SER A 186 7.37 -16.47 -22.49
N LEU A 187 6.71 -15.99 -21.43
CA LEU A 187 6.24 -16.88 -20.35
C LEU A 187 5.18 -17.83 -20.89
N SER A 188 5.09 -19.03 -20.30
CA SER A 188 4.02 -19.96 -20.68
C SER A 188 2.64 -19.44 -20.23
N ASP A 189 1.59 -19.88 -20.93
CA ASP A 189 0.21 -19.53 -20.58
C ASP A 189 -0.13 -19.91 -19.14
N GLU A 190 0.43 -21.01 -18.62
CA GLU A 190 0.27 -21.46 -17.24
C GLU A 190 0.84 -20.44 -16.24
N ILE A 191 2.03 -19.87 -16.51
CA ILE A 191 2.66 -18.84 -15.68
C ILE A 191 1.81 -17.57 -15.68
N VAL A 192 1.40 -17.10 -16.86
CA VAL A 192 0.58 -15.88 -17.01
C VAL A 192 -0.78 -16.06 -16.33
N ALA A 193 -1.44 -17.20 -16.53
CA ALA A 193 -2.71 -17.52 -15.86
C ALA A 193 -2.54 -17.57 -14.33
N SER A 194 -1.44 -18.16 -13.84
CA SER A 194 -1.15 -18.20 -12.41
C SER A 194 -0.97 -16.80 -11.82
N MET A 195 -0.30 -15.87 -12.52
CA MET A 195 -0.17 -14.47 -12.08
C MET A 195 -1.52 -13.76 -12.06
N ASN A 196 -2.34 -13.92 -13.09
CA ASN A 196 -3.67 -13.31 -13.19
C ASN A 196 -4.64 -13.81 -12.11
N ASN A 197 -4.46 -15.04 -11.65
CA ASN A 197 -5.28 -15.64 -10.58
C ASN A 197 -4.87 -15.19 -9.17
N ILE A 198 -3.81 -14.40 -9.00
CA ILE A 198 -3.40 -13.83 -7.72
C ILE A 198 -3.92 -12.39 -7.64
N PRO A 199 -5.04 -12.13 -6.95
CA PRO A 199 -5.61 -10.79 -6.88
C PRO A 199 -4.75 -9.86 -6.04
N THR A 200 -4.75 -8.56 -6.36
CA THR A 200 -4.09 -7.54 -5.56
C THR A 200 -5.03 -7.06 -4.47
N TRP A 201 -4.73 -7.38 -3.19
CA TRP A 201 -5.58 -7.01 -2.06
C TRP A 201 -5.78 -5.51 -1.97
N MET A 202 -7.04 -5.07 -1.81
CA MET A 202 -7.47 -3.69 -1.70
C MET A 202 -7.21 -2.81 -2.95
N ALA A 203 -6.68 -3.35 -4.05
CA ALA A 203 -6.43 -2.56 -5.26
C ALA A 203 -7.72 -2.00 -5.89
N GLY A 204 -8.85 -2.70 -5.76
CA GLY A 204 -10.15 -2.22 -6.23
C GLY A 204 -10.81 -1.16 -5.34
N HIS A 205 -10.18 -0.75 -4.23
CA HIS A 205 -10.78 0.13 -3.23
C HIS A 205 -10.36 1.60 -3.41
N ALA A 206 -11.20 2.48 -2.85
CA ALA A 206 -10.88 3.89 -2.71
C ALA A 206 -11.09 4.33 -1.26
N LYS A 207 -10.35 5.35 -0.86
CA LYS A 207 -10.32 5.89 0.50
C LYS A 207 -10.48 7.41 0.45
N VAL A 208 -11.40 7.94 1.24
CA VAL A 208 -11.54 9.39 1.49
C VAL A 208 -10.96 9.68 2.87
N VAL A 209 -10.12 10.72 2.96
CA VAL A 209 -9.60 11.24 4.23
C VAL A 209 -10.06 12.70 4.36
N ALA A 210 -10.87 12.99 5.37
CA ALA A 210 -11.33 14.34 5.69
C ALA A 210 -10.61 14.85 6.94
N ILE A 211 -9.93 15.99 6.84
CA ILE A 211 -9.04 16.53 7.86
C ILE A 211 -9.69 17.76 8.49
N TYR A 212 -9.65 17.86 9.83
CA TYR A 212 -10.29 18.89 10.63
C TYR A 212 -9.32 19.50 11.64
N ASP A 213 -9.62 20.69 12.15
CA ASP A 213 -8.88 21.37 13.20
C ASP A 213 -9.21 20.88 14.62
N GLU A 214 -10.39 20.25 14.80
CA GLU A 214 -10.80 19.61 16.06
C GLU A 214 -11.35 18.20 15.85
N ALA A 215 -11.20 17.35 16.85
CA ALA A 215 -11.82 16.01 16.89
C ALA A 215 -13.22 16.09 17.51
N PHE A 216 -14.17 16.78 16.85
CA PHE A 216 -15.52 17.03 17.39
C PHE A 216 -16.26 15.72 17.69
N TRP A 217 -16.05 14.65 16.94
CA TRP A 217 -16.65 13.33 17.22
C TRP A 217 -16.18 12.77 18.56
N ARG A 218 -14.90 12.95 18.93
CA ARG A 218 -14.37 12.52 20.23
C ARG A 218 -14.98 13.33 21.36
N ASN A 219 -15.19 14.65 21.17
CA ASN A 219 -15.83 15.53 22.12
C ASN A 219 -17.30 15.15 22.35
N ASP A 220 -17.97 14.60 21.32
CA ASP A 220 -19.34 14.13 21.37
C ASP A 220 -19.46 12.67 21.88
N GLY A 221 -18.34 12.08 22.36
CA GLY A 221 -18.30 10.73 22.92
C GLY A 221 -18.37 9.63 21.87
N LEU A 222 -17.93 9.90 20.62
CA LEU A 222 -17.90 8.95 19.52
C LEU A 222 -16.48 8.47 19.25
N SER A 223 -16.34 7.20 18.89
CA SER A 223 -15.06 6.60 18.51
C SER A 223 -14.58 7.05 17.12
N GLY A 224 -15.45 7.59 16.28
CA GLY A 224 -15.21 7.82 14.87
C GLY A 224 -15.48 6.59 14.00
N ASP A 225 -15.82 5.45 14.60
CA ASP A 225 -16.10 4.20 13.90
C ASP A 225 -17.57 4.16 13.46
N VAL A 226 -17.80 3.98 12.17
CA VAL A 226 -19.14 3.89 11.57
C VAL A 226 -19.19 2.76 10.56
N THR A 227 -20.24 1.98 10.59
CA THR A 227 -20.66 1.12 9.47
C THR A 227 -21.89 1.73 8.82
N SER A 228 -21.88 1.95 7.51
CA SER A 228 -23.00 2.54 6.78
C SER A 228 -23.46 1.65 5.63
N ARG A 229 -24.78 1.47 5.52
CA ARG A 229 -25.43 0.82 4.38
C ARG A 229 -25.96 1.82 3.35
N ARG A 230 -25.88 3.11 3.64
CA ARG A 230 -26.34 4.18 2.75
C ARG A 230 -25.23 4.77 1.90
N GLY A 231 -24.01 4.85 2.41
CA GLY A 231 -22.85 5.33 1.67
C GLY A 231 -22.82 6.84 1.38
N PRO A 232 -21.84 7.31 0.59
CA PRO A 232 -20.87 6.55 -0.23
C PRO A 232 -19.78 5.83 0.57
N LEU A 233 -19.51 6.24 1.83
CA LEU A 233 -18.56 5.61 2.72
C LEU A 233 -19.23 4.45 3.43
N VAL A 234 -18.75 3.22 3.25
CA VAL A 234 -19.30 2.01 3.87
C VAL A 234 -18.77 1.76 5.27
N GLU A 235 -17.54 2.19 5.53
CA GLU A 235 -16.90 2.22 6.83
C GLU A 235 -16.19 3.54 7.02
N VAL A 236 -16.25 4.10 8.24
CA VAL A 236 -15.51 5.31 8.64
C VAL A 236 -14.74 5.02 9.91
N HIS A 237 -13.55 5.59 10.05
CA HIS A 237 -12.68 5.42 11.21
C HIS A 237 -11.98 6.73 11.58
N ASP A 238 -11.59 6.85 12.83
CA ASP A 238 -10.68 7.90 13.26
C ASP A 238 -9.30 7.67 12.60
N ALA A 239 -8.82 8.68 11.89
CA ALA A 239 -7.53 8.70 11.20
C ALA A 239 -6.55 9.71 11.80
N SER A 240 -6.84 10.24 12.99
CA SER A 240 -6.00 11.24 13.65
C SER A 240 -4.58 10.73 13.87
N PRO A 241 -3.56 11.60 13.77
CA PRO A 241 -2.15 11.19 13.78
C PRO A 241 -1.67 10.57 15.09
N GLU A 242 -2.38 10.81 16.19
CA GLU A 242 -2.13 10.24 17.52
C GLU A 242 -3.44 9.95 18.25
N SER A 243 -3.43 8.90 19.10
CA SER A 243 -4.62 8.51 19.86
C SER A 243 -4.90 9.37 21.11
N HIS A 244 -3.92 10.17 21.59
CA HIS A 244 -4.00 10.78 22.89
C HIS A 244 -4.96 11.99 22.97
N LEU A 245 -5.76 11.99 24.05
CA LEU A 245 -6.62 13.08 24.49
C LEU A 245 -5.87 14.39 24.83
N SER A 246 -4.52 14.32 24.89
CA SER A 246 -3.67 15.44 25.31
C SER A 246 -3.29 16.40 24.19
N GLN A 247 -3.63 16.11 22.93
CA GLN A 247 -3.48 17.10 21.87
C GLN A 247 -4.59 18.14 21.97
N THR A 248 -4.23 19.32 22.41
CA THR A 248 -5.14 20.47 22.49
C THR A 248 -5.32 21.18 21.14
N CYS A 249 -4.52 20.80 20.12
CA CYS A 249 -4.56 21.38 18.77
C CYS A 249 -4.36 20.30 17.71
N GLY A 250 -5.30 20.25 16.70
CA GLY A 250 -5.25 19.36 15.53
C GLY A 250 -4.02 19.54 14.65
N PRO A 251 -4.00 18.97 13.43
CA PRO A 251 -5.17 18.45 12.73
C PRO A 251 -5.54 17.03 13.11
N TYR A 252 -6.83 16.75 13.04
CA TYR A 252 -7.44 15.44 13.24
C TYR A 252 -8.07 14.96 11.93
N ALA A 253 -8.38 13.68 11.79
CA ALA A 253 -9.01 13.19 10.57
C ALA A 253 -9.99 12.05 10.83
N LEU A 254 -11.00 11.99 9.97
CA LEU A 254 -11.80 10.80 9.71
C LEU A 254 -11.43 10.27 8.34
N PHE A 255 -11.33 8.96 8.17
CA PHE A 255 -11.28 8.38 6.84
C PHE A 255 -12.41 7.37 6.63
N GLY A 256 -12.83 7.19 5.38
CA GLY A 256 -13.80 6.18 5.04
C GLY A 256 -13.42 5.39 3.80
N PHE A 257 -13.80 4.10 3.76
CA PHE A 257 -13.74 3.28 2.57
C PHE A 257 -14.95 3.54 1.69
N VAL A 258 -14.70 3.71 0.39
CA VAL A 258 -15.73 4.02 -0.60
C VAL A 258 -16.36 2.73 -1.13
N GLY A 259 -17.68 2.58 -0.94
CA GLY A 259 -18.49 1.46 -1.44
C GLY A 259 -19.03 1.63 -2.86
N VAL A 260 -18.68 2.73 -3.54
CA VAL A 260 -19.15 3.02 -4.91
C VAL A 260 -18.30 2.27 -5.93
N PRO A 261 -18.89 1.67 -6.99
CA PRO A 261 -18.17 0.95 -8.05
C PRO A 261 -17.13 1.82 -8.77
N VAL A 262 -16.02 1.21 -9.22
CA VAL A 262 -14.88 1.89 -9.87
C VAL A 262 -15.30 2.79 -11.02
N ALA A 263 -16.13 2.27 -11.94
CA ALA A 263 -16.58 3.04 -13.11
C ALA A 263 -17.33 4.33 -12.72
N THR A 264 -18.15 4.27 -11.66
CA THR A 264 -18.88 5.43 -11.14
C THR A 264 -17.94 6.42 -10.48
N ARG A 265 -16.95 5.94 -9.69
CA ARG A 265 -15.96 6.79 -9.03
C ARG A 265 -15.09 7.55 -10.04
N ALA A 266 -14.63 6.86 -11.09
CA ALA A 266 -13.78 7.44 -12.12
C ALA A 266 -14.47 8.59 -12.86
N ALA A 267 -15.78 8.44 -13.14
CA ALA A 267 -16.56 9.44 -13.87
C ALA A 267 -17.01 10.65 -12.99
N ASN A 268 -17.08 10.47 -11.65
CA ASN A 268 -17.77 11.41 -10.76
C ASN A 268 -16.96 11.78 -9.50
N ARG A 269 -15.65 11.99 -9.65
CA ARG A 269 -14.74 12.23 -8.53
C ARG A 269 -15.21 13.33 -7.57
N GLN A 270 -15.56 14.53 -8.10
CA GLN A 270 -15.98 15.64 -7.25
C GLN A 270 -17.32 15.36 -6.56
N MET A 271 -18.28 14.80 -7.29
CA MET A 271 -19.58 14.43 -6.71
C MET A 271 -19.42 13.41 -5.57
N LEU A 272 -18.46 12.49 -5.68
CA LEU A 272 -18.15 11.52 -4.60
C LEU A 272 -17.57 12.21 -3.37
N ILE A 273 -16.70 13.19 -3.55
CA ILE A 273 -16.15 14.00 -2.45
C ILE A 273 -17.27 14.75 -1.74
N ASP A 274 -18.12 15.45 -2.50
CA ASP A 274 -19.24 16.23 -1.95
C ASP A 274 -20.23 15.33 -1.19
N ALA A 275 -20.59 14.19 -1.78
CA ALA A 275 -21.48 13.20 -1.13
C ALA A 275 -20.85 12.58 0.14
N SER A 276 -19.50 12.45 0.19
CA SER A 276 -18.79 12.00 1.38
C SER A 276 -18.86 13.04 2.50
N ILE A 277 -18.71 14.31 2.18
CA ILE A 277 -18.89 15.41 3.16
C ILE A 277 -20.34 15.42 3.68
N ASP A 278 -21.33 15.33 2.79
CA ASP A 278 -22.75 15.29 3.18
C ASP A 278 -23.05 14.10 4.11
N GLN A 279 -22.44 12.95 3.85
CA GLN A 279 -22.56 11.79 4.75
C GLN A 279 -21.89 12.05 6.10
N LEU A 280 -20.69 12.60 6.13
CA LEU A 280 -20.01 12.94 7.38
C LEU A 280 -20.81 13.97 8.21
N VAL A 281 -21.45 14.94 7.54
CA VAL A 281 -22.38 15.89 8.21
C VAL A 281 -23.59 15.16 8.82
N ARG A 282 -24.16 14.23 8.08
CA ARG A 282 -25.31 13.44 8.56
C ARG A 282 -24.96 12.57 9.76
N LEU A 283 -23.73 12.03 9.78
CA LEU A 283 -23.25 11.15 10.85
C LEU A 283 -22.72 11.93 12.08
N PHE A 284 -21.96 13.00 11.85
CA PHE A 284 -21.19 13.69 12.88
C PHE A 284 -21.63 15.16 13.13
N GLY A 285 -22.65 15.63 12.40
CA GLY A 285 -23.20 16.98 12.56
C GLY A 285 -22.47 18.05 11.71
N GLU A 286 -22.97 19.29 11.82
CA GLU A 286 -22.55 20.43 10.98
C GLU A 286 -21.05 20.77 11.03
N LYS A 287 -20.34 20.39 12.09
CA LYS A 287 -18.89 20.58 12.20
C LYS A 287 -18.13 19.81 11.13
N ALA A 288 -18.67 18.69 10.64
CA ALA A 288 -18.05 17.92 9.55
C ALA A 288 -18.12 18.58 8.17
N LYS A 289 -18.90 19.66 8.01
CA LYS A 289 -19.19 20.31 6.72
C LYS A 289 -17.98 21.01 6.10
N LYS A 290 -17.03 21.45 6.91
CA LYS A 290 -15.90 22.25 6.44
C LYS A 290 -14.57 21.63 6.91
N PRO A 291 -14.13 20.53 6.27
CA PRO A 291 -12.80 20.03 6.52
C PRO A 291 -11.74 21.07 6.12
N LEU A 292 -10.60 21.06 6.80
CA LEU A 292 -9.41 21.83 6.41
C LEU A 292 -8.90 21.37 5.04
N ASP A 293 -9.00 20.05 4.79
CA ASP A 293 -8.64 19.43 3.53
C ASP A 293 -9.38 18.07 3.40
N ILE A 294 -9.57 17.63 2.16
CA ILE A 294 -10.17 16.33 1.86
C ILE A 294 -9.49 15.68 0.66
N VAL A 295 -9.11 14.42 0.84
CA VAL A 295 -8.37 13.66 -0.16
C VAL A 295 -9.13 12.39 -0.50
N LEU A 296 -9.32 12.15 -1.79
CA LEU A 296 -9.78 10.87 -2.32
C LEU A 296 -8.60 10.15 -2.99
N GLN A 297 -8.17 9.03 -2.45
CA GLN A 297 -7.23 8.10 -3.08
C GLN A 297 -8.02 6.91 -3.65
N ASP A 298 -8.00 6.76 -4.96
CA ASP A 298 -8.61 5.62 -5.66
C ASP A 298 -7.51 4.71 -6.20
N TRP A 299 -7.32 3.55 -5.55
CA TRP A 299 -6.27 2.61 -5.90
C TRP A 299 -6.59 1.82 -7.18
N ALA A 300 -7.87 1.71 -7.55
CA ALA A 300 -8.26 1.06 -8.80
C ALA A 300 -7.86 1.84 -10.06
N LEU A 301 -7.55 3.14 -9.89
CA LEU A 301 -7.10 4.01 -10.97
C LEU A 301 -5.57 4.20 -10.99
N GLU A 302 -4.84 3.44 -10.18
CA GLU A 302 -3.37 3.47 -10.09
C GLU A 302 -2.79 2.31 -10.93
N PRO A 303 -2.30 2.57 -12.16
CA PRO A 303 -1.90 1.50 -13.09
C PRO A 303 -0.74 0.64 -12.57
N GLU A 304 0.15 1.21 -11.73
CA GLU A 304 1.22 0.44 -11.11
C GLU A 304 0.78 -0.37 -9.88
N THR A 305 -0.54 -0.41 -9.59
CA THR A 305 -1.12 -1.15 -8.47
C THR A 305 -2.24 -2.08 -8.92
N ALA A 306 -3.13 -1.61 -9.78
CA ALA A 306 -4.35 -2.30 -10.19
C ALA A 306 -4.37 -2.55 -11.70
N THR A 307 -5.00 -3.64 -12.08
CA THR A 307 -5.34 -3.99 -13.45
C THR A 307 -6.88 -3.99 -13.61
N PRO A 308 -7.42 -4.12 -14.83
CA PRO A 308 -8.86 -4.30 -15.02
C PRO A 308 -9.46 -5.47 -14.21
N LEU A 309 -8.66 -6.52 -13.92
CA LEU A 309 -9.06 -7.66 -13.09
C LEU A 309 -9.27 -7.28 -11.61
N ASP A 310 -8.73 -6.17 -11.16
CA ASP A 310 -8.85 -5.69 -9.77
C ASP A 310 -10.00 -4.70 -9.57
N CYS A 311 -10.70 -4.30 -10.65
CA CYS A 311 -11.81 -3.33 -10.58
C CYS A 311 -13.06 -3.86 -9.84
N THR A 312 -13.17 -5.19 -9.69
CA THR A 312 -14.21 -5.81 -8.88
C THR A 312 -13.64 -6.13 -7.50
N PRO A 313 -14.11 -5.46 -6.42
CA PRO A 313 -13.65 -5.73 -5.07
C PRO A 313 -13.91 -7.19 -4.67
N LEU A 314 -12.96 -7.77 -3.95
CA LEU A 314 -13.08 -9.12 -3.42
C LEU A 314 -14.03 -9.13 -2.20
N ALA A 315 -14.86 -10.18 -2.10
CA ALA A 315 -15.79 -10.34 -0.99
C ALA A 315 -15.09 -10.71 0.34
N HIS A 316 -13.89 -11.29 0.26
CA HIS A 316 -13.09 -11.72 1.41
C HIS A 316 -11.61 -11.74 1.06
N HIS A 317 -10.78 -11.79 2.09
CA HIS A 317 -9.33 -11.86 1.93
C HIS A 317 -8.93 -13.18 1.24
N PRO A 318 -8.13 -13.14 0.17
CA PRO A 318 -7.71 -14.34 -0.55
C PRO A 318 -6.71 -15.19 0.26
N ASP A 319 -6.67 -16.48 -0.07
CA ASP A 319 -5.55 -17.33 0.34
C ASP A 319 -4.37 -17.06 -0.58
N TYR A 320 -3.29 -16.54 -0.01
CA TYR A 320 -2.08 -16.18 -0.73
C TYR A 320 -0.97 -17.22 -0.59
N GLY A 321 0.05 -17.07 -1.41
CA GLY A 321 1.25 -17.90 -1.45
C GLY A 321 1.81 -17.96 -2.87
N LEU A 322 2.98 -18.54 -3.04
CA LEU A 322 3.62 -18.67 -4.34
C LEU A 322 3.17 -19.97 -5.03
N PRO A 323 2.34 -19.91 -6.09
CA PRO A 323 1.95 -21.09 -6.88
C PRO A 323 3.15 -21.79 -7.50
N THR A 324 3.04 -23.11 -7.69
CA THR A 324 4.13 -23.94 -8.22
C THR A 324 4.66 -23.46 -9.57
N PRO A 325 3.84 -23.03 -10.56
CA PRO A 325 4.35 -22.55 -11.84
C PRO A 325 5.25 -21.31 -11.71
N LEU A 326 5.09 -20.51 -10.63
CA LEU A 326 5.84 -19.27 -10.41
C LEU A 326 7.16 -19.47 -9.63
N LYS A 327 7.46 -20.69 -9.15
CA LYS A 327 8.63 -20.95 -8.30
C LYS A 327 9.98 -20.94 -9.02
N ASN A 328 9.99 -21.21 -10.32
CA ASN A 328 11.23 -21.42 -11.07
C ASN A 328 11.21 -20.80 -12.46
N ILE A 329 10.74 -19.56 -12.58
CA ILE A 329 10.69 -18.86 -13.87
C ILE A 329 12.11 -18.65 -14.37
N TRP A 330 12.38 -19.08 -15.59
CA TRP A 330 13.70 -19.06 -16.25
C TRP A 330 14.82 -19.65 -15.38
N GLY A 331 14.57 -20.79 -14.75
CA GLY A 331 15.57 -21.45 -13.89
C GLY A 331 15.88 -20.67 -12.61
N GLY A 332 14.94 -19.88 -12.10
CA GLY A 332 15.11 -19.07 -10.90
C GLY A 332 15.72 -17.69 -11.13
N LYS A 333 15.92 -17.30 -12.39
CA LYS A 333 16.45 -15.96 -12.74
C LYS A 333 15.41 -14.86 -12.57
N ILE A 334 14.11 -15.20 -12.59
CA ILE A 334 13.00 -14.30 -12.29
C ILE A 334 12.36 -14.75 -10.98
N ILE A 335 12.29 -13.85 -9.99
CA ILE A 335 11.76 -14.12 -8.65
C ILE A 335 10.63 -13.13 -8.34
N LEU A 336 9.44 -13.61 -7.98
CA LEU A 336 8.38 -12.77 -7.47
C LEU A 336 8.60 -12.49 -5.97
N SER A 337 8.48 -11.22 -5.58
CA SER A 337 8.74 -10.75 -4.21
C SER A 337 7.74 -9.68 -3.77
N SER A 338 6.46 -9.92 -4.00
CA SER A 338 5.37 -9.04 -3.52
C SER A 338 4.63 -9.67 -2.34
N THR A 339 3.84 -8.88 -1.63
CA THR A 339 3.05 -9.38 -0.50
C THR A 339 2.08 -10.49 -0.93
N GLU A 340 1.61 -10.47 -2.18
CA GLU A 340 0.67 -11.46 -2.72
C GLU A 340 1.26 -12.86 -2.85
N VAL A 341 2.57 -13.01 -2.84
CA VAL A 341 3.22 -14.33 -2.87
C VAL A 341 3.70 -14.80 -1.50
N ALA A 342 3.45 -14.04 -0.45
CA ALA A 342 3.80 -14.41 0.92
C ALA A 342 2.82 -15.49 1.46
N PRO A 343 3.33 -16.57 2.08
CA PRO A 343 2.49 -17.71 2.44
C PRO A 343 1.61 -17.52 3.67
N LYS A 344 1.94 -16.57 4.57
CA LYS A 344 1.22 -16.41 5.84
C LYS A 344 0.46 -15.10 5.95
N PHE A 345 1.06 -14.00 5.50
CA PHE A 345 0.51 -12.67 5.65
C PHE A 345 0.35 -11.97 4.31
N GLY A 346 0.02 -12.72 3.26
CA GLY A 346 -0.23 -12.15 1.94
C GLY A 346 -1.23 -10.99 1.99
N GLY A 347 -1.02 -9.96 1.19
CA GLY A 347 -1.85 -8.75 1.18
C GLY A 347 -1.54 -7.73 2.29
N TYR A 348 -0.87 -8.11 3.38
CA TYR A 348 -0.52 -7.23 4.50
C TYR A 348 0.90 -6.66 4.39
N LEU A 349 1.21 -5.67 5.24
CA LEU A 349 2.57 -5.12 5.41
C LEU A 349 3.57 -6.22 5.84
N GLU A 350 3.15 -7.06 6.79
CA GLU A 350 3.93 -8.22 7.26
C GLU A 350 4.29 -9.17 6.12
N GLY A 351 3.35 -9.41 5.17
CA GLY A 351 3.58 -10.25 4.00
C GLY A 351 4.60 -9.66 3.02
N ALA A 352 4.63 -8.33 2.87
CA ALA A 352 5.67 -7.66 2.07
C ALA A 352 7.07 -7.91 2.64
N LEU A 353 7.21 -7.84 3.95
CA LEU A 353 8.47 -8.14 4.66
C LEU A 353 8.79 -9.64 4.62
N GLU A 354 7.79 -10.52 4.74
CA GLU A 354 7.95 -11.97 4.60
C GLU A 354 8.49 -12.35 3.22
N ALA A 355 7.93 -11.75 2.15
CA ALA A 355 8.38 -11.98 0.78
C ALA A 355 9.82 -11.54 0.57
N SER A 356 10.22 -10.36 1.09
CA SER A 356 11.60 -9.86 0.98
C SER A 356 12.62 -10.78 1.65
N VAL A 357 12.31 -11.28 2.86
CA VAL A 357 13.17 -12.22 3.60
C VAL A 357 13.31 -13.56 2.85
N THR A 358 12.19 -14.07 2.31
CA THR A 358 12.19 -15.30 1.52
C THR A 358 13.04 -15.16 0.26
N THR A 359 12.89 -14.04 -0.45
CA THR A 359 13.68 -13.74 -1.65
C THR A 359 15.17 -13.60 -1.33
N LEU A 360 15.52 -12.90 -0.25
CA LEU A 360 16.91 -12.79 0.18
C LEU A 360 17.54 -14.16 0.42
N LYS A 361 16.83 -15.05 1.11
CA LYS A 361 17.31 -16.43 1.35
C LYS A 361 17.55 -17.16 0.03
N GLN A 362 16.60 -17.10 -0.91
CA GLN A 362 16.74 -17.72 -2.23
C GLN A 362 17.98 -17.20 -2.97
N LEU A 363 18.22 -15.88 -2.97
CA LEU A 363 19.38 -15.25 -3.63
C LEU A 363 20.72 -15.64 -2.99
N THR A 364 20.75 -15.85 -1.67
CA THR A 364 21.99 -16.21 -0.95
C THR A 364 22.28 -17.71 -1.01
N ASP A 365 21.27 -18.56 -1.06
CA ASP A 365 21.45 -20.02 -1.18
C ASP A 365 21.92 -20.39 -2.59
N ALA A 366 21.42 -19.72 -3.63
CA ALA A 366 21.87 -19.91 -5.01
C ALA A 366 23.35 -19.54 -5.25
N LYS A 367 23.96 -18.68 -4.43
CA LYS A 367 25.39 -18.34 -4.49
C LYS A 367 26.32 -19.40 -3.85
N LYS A 368 25.76 -20.36 -3.10
CA LYS A 368 26.51 -21.43 -2.43
C LYS A 368 26.55 -22.74 -3.20
N SER A 369 25.67 -22.90 -4.18
CA SER A 369 25.60 -24.04 -5.11
C SER A 369 26.34 -23.75 -6.42
#